data_a85d41ed689bd433b82049b923179c00
#
_entry.id   a85d41ed689bd433b82049b923179c00
#
_cell.length_a   1.000
_cell.length_b   1.000
_cell.length_c   1.000
_cell.angle_alpha   90.00
_cell.angle_beta   90.00
_cell.angle_gamma   90.00
#
_symmetry.space_group_name_H-M   'P 1'
#
loop_
_entity.id
_entity.type
_entity.pdbx_description
1 polymer ?
#
loop_
_entity_poly.entity_id
_entity_poly.type
_entity_poly.pdbx_seq_one_letter_code
_entity_poly.pdbx_strand_id
1 'polypeptide(L)'
;MVVFLLNLIKGALQRELDQFFQVLSPGDVAKRVVTKSAFCAARQKLNPSAFIELNRHLVRRWYHDAPVRRWRGLDLRAIDGSTLRLPDTPEAIASFGQMFPAHSDPATLARISQVYDPLNGLILDAIIAPYQRDERALLVEHLAALEAGSLRLLDCGYPAFWVFAALQTRKLGWCARVALDTWSVVRDFVAAGRDDAVVTLIPHGEAQAACRSRGLPTTAIPVRLIRVLLPSGTVEILMTSLLDRDDHPAEAFAPLYHLRWAQEENYKCFKCRVEVENWSGKSSLTIRQDFHAKVFTLNLTAVLTRTAQQQVDEHHRGDSHPKQVNLTHALCAMKGTLVRLLTRSDPLDLLRALIDVFARTVEPVRPRRLYPRRKGLHGYHMAYKPCS
;
A
#
# COMPACT_ATOMS: atom_id res chain seq x y z
N MET A 1 3.64 -23.33 -9.74
CA MET A 1 2.59 -22.84 -8.79
C MET A 1 2.82 -21.38 -8.41
N VAL A 2 3.98 -20.98 -7.90
CA VAL A 2 4.28 -19.57 -7.55
C VAL A 2 4.02 -18.66 -8.74
N VAL A 3 4.65 -18.90 -9.88
CA VAL A 3 4.50 -18.09 -11.11
C VAL A 3 3.04 -17.99 -11.56
N PHE A 4 2.26 -19.06 -11.41
CA PHE A 4 0.84 -19.06 -11.71
C PHE A 4 0.07 -18.07 -10.81
N LEU A 5 0.34 -18.06 -9.50
CA LEU A 5 -0.33 -17.16 -8.55
C LEU A 5 0.06 -15.69 -8.77
N LEU A 6 1.26 -15.43 -9.27
CA LEU A 6 1.72 -14.08 -9.63
C LEU A 6 1.04 -13.53 -10.91
N ASN A 7 0.43 -14.39 -11.73
CA ASN A 7 -0.12 -14.02 -13.05
C ASN A 7 -1.47 -13.28 -12.99
N LEU A 8 -1.82 -12.62 -11.89
CA LEU A 8 -3.06 -11.84 -11.72
C LEU A 8 -4.30 -12.63 -12.13
N ILE A 9 -4.59 -13.71 -11.40
CA ILE A 9 -5.73 -14.59 -11.66
C ILE A 9 -7.03 -13.81 -11.55
N LYS A 10 -7.80 -13.73 -12.65
CA LYS A 10 -9.07 -13.00 -12.72
C LYS A 10 -10.26 -13.87 -13.09
N GLY A 11 -10.05 -14.92 -13.85
CA GLY A 11 -11.08 -15.83 -14.35
C GLY A 11 -11.30 -17.07 -13.48
N ALA A 12 -12.11 -17.99 -13.97
CA ALA A 12 -12.32 -19.30 -13.35
C ALA A 12 -10.99 -20.08 -13.26
N LEU A 13 -10.70 -20.65 -12.08
CA LEU A 13 -9.38 -21.23 -11.77
C LEU A 13 -8.92 -22.28 -12.80
N GLN A 14 -9.82 -23.15 -13.26
CA GLN A 14 -9.43 -24.17 -14.27
C GLN A 14 -9.06 -23.53 -15.61
N ARG A 15 -9.80 -22.51 -16.05
CA ARG A 15 -9.49 -21.78 -17.29
C ARG A 15 -8.14 -21.07 -17.19
N GLU A 16 -7.88 -20.42 -16.06
CA GLU A 16 -6.58 -19.75 -15.83
C GLU A 16 -5.42 -20.76 -15.82
N LEU A 17 -5.62 -21.96 -15.27
CA LEU A 17 -4.64 -23.06 -15.32
C LEU A 17 -4.38 -23.52 -16.76
N ASP A 18 -5.45 -23.78 -17.51
CA ASP A 18 -5.34 -24.24 -18.91
C ASP A 18 -4.61 -23.19 -19.77
N GLN A 19 -4.92 -21.88 -19.59
CA GLN A 19 -4.23 -20.77 -20.26
C GLN A 19 -2.77 -20.64 -19.82
N PHE A 20 -2.48 -20.81 -18.53
CA PHE A 20 -1.10 -20.78 -18.03
C PHE A 20 -0.23 -21.85 -18.70
N PHE A 21 -0.70 -23.08 -18.80
CA PHE A 21 0.01 -24.15 -19.45
C PHE A 21 0.11 -23.98 -20.98
N GLN A 22 -0.87 -23.32 -21.60
CA GLN A 22 -0.79 -22.94 -23.02
C GLN A 22 0.34 -21.91 -23.25
N VAL A 23 0.56 -20.98 -22.33
CA VAL A 23 1.67 -20.03 -22.42
C VAL A 23 3.04 -20.72 -22.28
N LEU A 24 3.14 -21.76 -21.44
CA LEU A 24 4.38 -22.53 -21.25
C LEU A 24 4.68 -23.49 -22.42
N SER A 25 3.66 -24.06 -23.00
CA SER A 25 3.75 -24.99 -24.11
C SER A 25 2.77 -24.58 -25.20
N PRO A 26 3.16 -23.61 -26.06
CA PRO A 26 2.28 -23.14 -27.12
C PRO A 26 1.79 -24.24 -28.02
N GLY A 27 0.49 -24.26 -28.31
CA GLY A 27 -0.19 -25.18 -29.18
C GLY A 27 -1.53 -24.58 -29.62
N ASP A 28 -2.16 -25.18 -30.62
CA ASP A 28 -3.36 -24.65 -31.25
C ASP A 28 -4.58 -24.60 -30.30
N VAL A 29 -4.60 -25.49 -29.32
CA VAL A 29 -5.67 -25.57 -28.32
C VAL A 29 -5.09 -25.72 -26.93
N ALA A 30 -5.66 -25.01 -25.94
CA ALA A 30 -5.31 -25.17 -24.54
C ALA A 30 -5.62 -26.59 -24.04
N LYS A 31 -4.59 -27.31 -23.61
CA LYS A 31 -4.73 -28.66 -23.06
C LYS A 31 -4.80 -28.60 -21.55
N ARG A 32 -5.66 -29.43 -20.96
CA ARG A 32 -5.72 -29.60 -19.51
C ARG A 32 -4.53 -30.44 -19.03
N VAL A 33 -3.50 -29.76 -18.50
CA VAL A 33 -2.30 -30.40 -17.94
C VAL A 33 -2.50 -30.70 -16.43
N VAL A 34 -3.20 -29.82 -15.71
CA VAL A 34 -3.45 -29.94 -14.27
C VAL A 34 -4.90 -29.63 -13.99
N THR A 35 -5.55 -30.48 -13.19
CA THR A 35 -6.92 -30.22 -12.72
C THR A 35 -6.93 -29.18 -11.58
N LYS A 36 -8.03 -28.44 -11.47
CA LYS A 36 -8.25 -27.53 -10.34
C LYS A 36 -8.07 -28.21 -8.98
N SER A 37 -8.53 -29.45 -8.84
CA SER A 37 -8.42 -30.21 -7.58
C SER A 37 -6.98 -30.54 -7.25
N ALA A 38 -6.19 -31.01 -8.22
CA ALA A 38 -4.76 -31.29 -8.04
C ALA A 38 -3.98 -30.02 -7.70
N PHE A 39 -4.28 -28.91 -8.38
CA PHE A 39 -3.68 -27.61 -8.05
C PHE A 39 -4.04 -27.16 -6.62
N CYS A 40 -5.31 -27.23 -6.20
CA CYS A 40 -5.74 -26.86 -4.87
C CYS A 40 -5.07 -27.72 -3.79
N ALA A 41 -4.90 -29.03 -4.01
CA ALA A 41 -4.17 -29.91 -3.09
C ALA A 41 -2.68 -29.56 -2.99
N ALA A 42 -2.02 -29.32 -4.11
CA ALA A 42 -0.62 -28.88 -4.13
C ALA A 42 -0.41 -27.52 -3.47
N ARG A 43 -1.36 -26.60 -3.64
CA ARG A 43 -1.34 -25.25 -3.09
C ARG A 43 -1.33 -25.24 -1.56
N GLN A 44 -1.93 -26.22 -0.90
CA GLN A 44 -1.92 -26.33 0.56
C GLN A 44 -0.50 -26.41 1.15
N LYS A 45 0.48 -26.84 0.35
CA LYS A 45 1.90 -26.96 0.76
C LYS A 45 2.68 -25.65 0.62
N LEU A 46 2.13 -24.62 0.00
CA LEU A 46 2.81 -23.34 -0.24
C LEU A 46 2.54 -22.36 0.92
N ASN A 47 3.59 -21.96 1.62
CA ASN A 47 3.47 -20.94 2.65
C ASN A 47 3.33 -19.54 2.01
N PRO A 48 2.39 -18.69 2.44
CA PRO A 48 2.27 -17.30 1.97
C PRO A 48 3.54 -16.46 2.15
N SER A 49 4.39 -16.80 3.13
CA SER A 49 5.68 -16.13 3.36
C SER A 49 6.59 -16.13 2.12
N ALA A 50 6.45 -17.09 1.20
CA ALA A 50 7.20 -17.10 -0.05
C ALA A 50 6.99 -15.81 -0.87
N PHE A 51 5.77 -15.29 -0.93
CA PHE A 51 5.46 -14.03 -1.63
C PHE A 51 5.93 -12.81 -0.85
N ILE A 52 5.90 -12.86 0.48
CA ILE A 52 6.43 -11.80 1.36
C ILE A 52 7.94 -11.68 1.13
N GLU A 53 8.67 -12.79 1.12
CA GLU A 53 10.12 -12.78 0.90
C GLU A 53 10.49 -12.34 -0.53
N LEU A 54 9.71 -12.77 -1.54
CA LEU A 54 9.89 -12.26 -2.91
C LEU A 54 9.73 -10.73 -2.96
N ASN A 55 8.69 -10.19 -2.30
CA ASN A 55 8.48 -8.75 -2.23
C ASN A 55 9.63 -8.04 -1.51
N ARG A 56 10.05 -8.54 -0.37
CA ARG A 56 11.18 -8.00 0.39
C ARG A 56 12.49 -8.02 -0.42
N HIS A 57 12.72 -9.10 -1.18
CA HIS A 57 13.89 -9.19 -2.05
C HIS A 57 13.83 -8.15 -3.17
N LEU A 58 12.69 -8.02 -3.87
CA LEU A 58 12.48 -7.03 -4.93
C LEU A 58 12.72 -5.60 -4.40
N VAL A 59 12.11 -5.26 -3.26
CA VAL A 59 12.24 -3.94 -2.63
C VAL A 59 13.67 -3.65 -2.24
N ARG A 60 14.37 -4.58 -1.56
CA ARG A 60 15.78 -4.42 -1.19
C ARG A 60 16.67 -4.20 -2.41
N ARG A 61 16.49 -4.98 -3.48
CA ARG A 61 17.25 -4.80 -4.73
C ARG A 61 16.99 -3.44 -5.35
N TRP A 62 15.74 -3.01 -5.38
CA TRP A 62 15.39 -1.68 -5.87
C TRP A 62 16.10 -0.57 -5.09
N TYR A 63 16.06 -0.59 -3.76
CA TYR A 63 16.73 0.43 -2.93
C TYR A 63 18.25 0.41 -3.04
N HIS A 64 18.83 -0.73 -3.39
CA HIS A 64 20.27 -0.85 -3.59
C HIS A 64 20.70 -0.37 -4.99
N ASP A 65 19.96 -0.72 -6.03
CA ASP A 65 20.41 -0.60 -7.42
C ASP A 65 19.82 0.61 -8.18
N ALA A 66 18.70 1.16 -7.71
CA ALA A 66 17.97 2.22 -8.42
C ALA A 66 18.22 3.63 -7.85
N PRO A 67 18.01 4.69 -8.66
CA PRO A 67 18.03 6.07 -8.16
C PRO A 67 16.79 6.35 -7.29
N VAL A 68 16.90 6.09 -5.99
CA VAL A 68 15.82 6.28 -5.01
C VAL A 68 15.56 7.76 -4.79
N ARG A 69 14.29 8.16 -4.94
CA ARG A 69 13.84 9.52 -4.63
C ARG A 69 13.64 9.66 -3.12
N ARG A 70 14.17 10.76 -2.56
CA ARG A 70 14.07 11.10 -1.13
C ARG A 70 13.52 12.51 -0.96
N TRP A 71 12.86 12.75 0.16
CA TRP A 71 12.45 14.08 0.58
C TRP A 71 13.49 14.63 1.55
N ARG A 72 14.23 15.65 1.15
CA ARG A 72 15.31 16.25 1.97
C ARG A 72 16.25 15.20 2.60
N GLY A 73 16.64 14.20 1.82
CA GLY A 73 17.50 13.10 2.28
C GLY A 73 16.77 11.98 3.03
N LEU A 74 15.49 12.14 3.39
CA LEU A 74 14.70 11.16 4.12
C LEU A 74 13.89 10.26 3.17
N ASP A 75 13.87 8.97 3.46
CA ASP A 75 12.94 8.02 2.85
C ASP A 75 11.54 8.22 3.43
N LEU A 76 10.53 8.36 2.57
CA LEU A 76 9.15 8.52 3.01
C LEU A 76 8.42 7.18 3.10
N ARG A 77 7.59 7.04 4.13
CA ARG A 77 6.75 5.83 4.37
C ARG A 77 5.35 6.26 4.77
N ALA A 78 4.41 6.26 3.84
CA ALA A 78 3.01 6.43 4.16
C ALA A 78 2.47 5.11 4.74
N ILE A 79 1.83 5.17 5.90
CA ILE A 79 1.22 4.00 6.54
C ILE A 79 -0.27 4.28 6.66
N ASP A 80 -1.07 3.38 6.15
CA ASP A 80 -2.52 3.48 6.19
C ASP A 80 -3.16 2.10 6.25
N GLY A 81 -4.40 2.06 6.73
CA GLY A 81 -5.24 0.88 6.77
C GLY A 81 -6.35 0.91 5.73
N SER A 82 -6.87 -0.26 5.39
CA SER A 82 -8.08 -0.43 4.60
C SER A 82 -8.75 -1.76 4.94
N THR A 83 -9.91 -2.03 4.33
CA THR A 83 -10.61 -3.31 4.48
C THR A 83 -10.73 -3.99 3.13
N LEU A 84 -10.75 -5.33 3.11
CA LEU A 84 -11.04 -6.12 1.93
C LEU A 84 -12.25 -7.02 2.19
N ARG A 85 -13.12 -7.12 1.20
CA ARG A 85 -14.21 -8.10 1.19
C ARG A 85 -13.66 -9.49 0.92
N LEU A 86 -14.04 -10.45 1.75
CA LEU A 86 -13.63 -11.85 1.67
C LEU A 86 -14.83 -12.75 1.31
N PRO A 87 -14.58 -13.98 0.82
CA PRO A 87 -15.63 -14.98 0.67
C PRO A 87 -16.32 -15.32 1.99
N ASP A 88 -17.65 -15.38 2.00
CA ASP A 88 -18.44 -15.72 3.18
C ASP A 88 -18.42 -17.24 3.41
N THR A 89 -17.32 -17.75 3.96
CA THR A 89 -17.16 -19.17 4.32
C THR A 89 -16.88 -19.29 5.81
N PRO A 90 -17.26 -20.41 6.49
CA PRO A 90 -17.00 -20.59 7.91
C PRO A 90 -15.54 -20.40 8.29
N GLU A 91 -14.60 -20.89 7.46
CA GLU A 91 -13.15 -20.73 7.70
C GLU A 91 -12.69 -19.27 7.59
N ALA A 92 -13.16 -18.53 6.57
CA ALA A 92 -12.81 -17.12 6.41
C ALA A 92 -13.42 -16.27 7.52
N ILE A 93 -14.66 -16.54 7.92
CA ILE A 93 -15.32 -15.87 9.05
C ILE A 93 -14.56 -16.09 10.35
N ALA A 94 -14.18 -17.34 10.65
CA ALA A 94 -13.42 -17.69 11.85
C ALA A 94 -12.03 -17.03 11.87
N SER A 95 -11.39 -16.88 10.69
CA SER A 95 -10.03 -16.35 10.58
C SER A 95 -9.95 -14.82 10.53
N PHE A 96 -10.97 -14.15 9.99
CA PHE A 96 -10.92 -12.72 9.72
C PHE A 96 -12.05 -11.91 10.38
N GLY A 97 -13.16 -12.55 10.72
CA GLY A 97 -14.32 -11.92 11.32
C GLY A 97 -15.34 -11.40 10.32
N GLN A 98 -16.44 -10.89 10.86
CA GLN A 98 -17.53 -10.28 10.10
C GLN A 98 -17.86 -8.89 10.64
N MET A 99 -18.34 -8.04 9.76
CA MET A 99 -19.00 -6.79 10.09
C MET A 99 -20.51 -6.98 9.94
N PHE A 100 -21.27 -6.47 10.90
CA PHE A 100 -22.74 -6.50 10.93
C PHE A 100 -23.25 -5.07 10.74
N PRO A 101 -23.52 -4.63 9.51
CA PRO A 101 -24.04 -3.29 9.27
C PRO A 101 -25.53 -3.23 9.65
N ALA A 102 -26.01 -2.04 10.07
CA ALA A 102 -27.39 -1.86 10.53
C ALA A 102 -28.46 -2.08 9.43
N HIS A 103 -28.09 -1.95 8.15
CA HIS A 103 -29.04 -1.92 7.03
C HIS A 103 -28.64 -2.80 5.84
N SER A 104 -27.70 -3.74 6.01
CA SER A 104 -27.29 -4.67 4.95
C SER A 104 -26.85 -6.02 5.54
N ASP A 105 -26.67 -7.02 4.68
CA ASP A 105 -26.23 -8.34 5.10
C ASP A 105 -24.83 -8.30 5.74
N PRO A 106 -24.54 -9.23 6.67
CA PRO A 106 -23.23 -9.39 7.24
C PRO A 106 -22.16 -9.56 6.16
N ALA A 107 -21.00 -9.00 6.38
CA ALA A 107 -19.91 -9.03 5.42
C ALA A 107 -18.64 -9.58 6.07
N THR A 108 -18.05 -10.65 5.49
CA THR A 108 -16.72 -11.13 5.91
C THR A 108 -15.67 -10.17 5.41
N LEU A 109 -14.91 -9.57 6.34
CA LEU A 109 -13.91 -8.56 6.03
C LEU A 109 -12.55 -8.92 6.63
N ALA A 110 -11.48 -8.53 5.94
CA ALA A 110 -10.15 -8.46 6.52
C ALA A 110 -9.72 -7.00 6.68
N ARG A 111 -8.96 -6.71 7.73
CA ARG A 111 -8.18 -5.50 7.85
C ARG A 111 -6.88 -5.68 7.07
N ILE A 112 -6.50 -4.70 6.26
CA ILE A 112 -5.17 -4.65 5.66
C ILE A 112 -4.46 -3.38 6.10
N SER A 113 -3.15 -3.46 6.19
CA SER A 113 -2.28 -2.32 6.42
C SER A 113 -1.07 -2.42 5.52
N GLN A 114 -0.64 -1.31 4.95
CA GLN A 114 0.51 -1.24 4.06
C GLN A 114 1.44 -0.11 4.43
N VAL A 115 2.74 -0.37 4.28
CA VAL A 115 3.79 0.64 4.26
C VAL A 115 4.13 0.92 2.82
N TYR A 116 3.86 2.12 2.37
CA TYR A 116 4.03 2.54 0.98
C TYR A 116 5.03 3.68 0.86
N ASP A 117 5.91 3.61 -0.13
CA ASP A 117 6.78 4.71 -0.50
C ASP A 117 6.08 5.60 -1.54
N PRO A 118 5.61 6.80 -1.16
CA PRO A 118 4.87 7.67 -2.06
C PRO A 118 5.74 8.30 -3.16
N LEU A 119 7.06 8.37 -2.97
CA LEU A 119 7.98 8.92 -3.96
C LEU A 119 8.43 7.88 -4.98
N ASN A 120 8.53 6.61 -4.56
CA ASN A 120 9.02 5.54 -5.40
C ASN A 120 7.93 4.56 -5.86
N GLY A 121 6.71 4.66 -5.32
CA GLY A 121 5.55 3.89 -5.78
C GLY A 121 5.60 2.41 -5.38
N LEU A 122 6.25 2.06 -4.26
CA LEU A 122 6.45 0.68 -3.83
C LEU A 122 5.78 0.39 -2.49
N ILE A 123 5.16 -0.79 -2.35
CA ILE A 123 4.67 -1.34 -1.10
C ILE A 123 5.82 -2.08 -0.43
N LEU A 124 6.36 -1.53 0.66
CA LEU A 124 7.51 -2.10 1.36
C LEU A 124 7.11 -3.30 2.20
N ASP A 125 5.97 -3.18 2.89
CA ASP A 125 5.41 -4.22 3.73
C ASP A 125 3.88 -4.18 3.66
N ALA A 126 3.24 -5.34 3.83
CA ALA A 126 1.79 -5.47 3.77
C ALA A 126 1.30 -6.55 4.73
N ILE A 127 0.30 -6.24 5.51
CA ILE A 127 -0.34 -7.13 6.48
C ILE A 127 -1.79 -7.34 6.09
N ILE A 128 -2.27 -8.58 6.19
CA ILE A 128 -3.69 -8.94 6.16
C ILE A 128 -4.06 -9.62 7.47
N ALA A 129 -4.98 -9.05 8.21
CA ALA A 129 -5.32 -9.40 9.59
C ALA A 129 -6.84 -9.51 9.79
N PRO A 130 -7.30 -10.07 10.93
CA PRO A 130 -8.71 -10.00 11.33
C PRO A 130 -9.25 -8.57 11.30
N TYR A 131 -10.51 -8.41 10.90
CA TYR A 131 -11.15 -7.11 10.72
C TYR A 131 -11.11 -6.22 11.97
N GLN A 132 -11.22 -6.83 13.16
CA GLN A 132 -11.23 -6.14 14.45
C GLN A 132 -9.84 -5.65 14.90
N ARG A 133 -8.75 -6.02 14.18
CA ARG A 133 -7.41 -5.56 14.55
C ARG A 133 -7.31 -4.04 14.46
N ASP A 134 -6.78 -3.44 15.50
CA ASP A 134 -6.51 -2.00 15.56
C ASP A 134 -5.40 -1.60 14.57
N GLU A 135 -5.63 -0.52 13.83
CA GLU A 135 -4.68 -0.02 12.81
C GLU A 135 -3.36 0.45 13.43
N ARG A 136 -3.41 1.03 14.65
CA ARG A 136 -2.20 1.43 15.38
C ARG A 136 -1.36 0.21 15.80
N ALA A 137 -2.03 -0.90 16.15
CA ALA A 137 -1.32 -2.15 16.45
C ALA A 137 -0.64 -2.72 15.20
N LEU A 138 -1.29 -2.67 14.04
CA LEU A 138 -0.70 -3.08 12.76
C LEU A 138 0.48 -2.17 12.36
N LEU A 139 0.39 -0.87 12.63
CA LEU A 139 1.54 0.04 12.43
C LEU A 139 2.75 -0.44 13.22
N VAL A 140 2.56 -0.82 14.49
CA VAL A 140 3.69 -1.32 15.33
C VAL A 140 4.26 -2.64 14.80
N GLU A 141 3.44 -3.52 14.24
CA GLU A 141 3.92 -4.74 13.58
C GLU A 141 4.83 -4.42 12.39
N HIS A 142 4.51 -3.39 11.59
CA HIS A 142 5.34 -2.92 10.49
C HIS A 142 6.71 -2.40 10.94
N LEU A 143 6.84 -1.90 12.18
CA LEU A 143 8.10 -1.28 12.65
C LEU A 143 9.30 -2.24 12.59
N ALA A 144 9.07 -3.56 12.63
CA ALA A 144 10.14 -4.56 12.51
C ALA A 144 10.78 -4.57 11.10
N ALA A 145 10.03 -4.13 10.08
CA ALA A 145 10.48 -4.09 8.69
C ALA A 145 10.99 -2.70 8.26
N LEU A 146 10.99 -1.70 9.16
CA LEU A 146 11.34 -0.33 8.85
C LEU A 146 12.73 0.04 9.36
N GLU A 147 13.47 0.77 8.53
CA GLU A 147 14.82 1.22 8.83
C GLU A 147 14.83 2.58 9.52
N ALA A 148 15.82 2.81 10.38
CA ALA A 148 16.07 4.12 10.99
C ALA A 148 16.34 5.18 9.89
N GLY A 149 16.08 6.47 10.21
CA GLY A 149 16.34 7.59 9.28
C GLY A 149 15.25 7.79 8.21
N SER A 150 14.12 7.07 8.29
CA SER A 150 12.97 7.29 7.42
C SER A 150 11.82 8.02 8.15
N LEU A 151 10.97 8.74 7.39
CA LEU A 151 9.86 9.55 7.91
C LEU A 151 8.52 8.90 7.59
N ARG A 152 7.65 8.72 8.61
CA ARG A 152 6.29 8.18 8.47
C ARG A 152 5.30 9.31 8.25
N LEU A 153 4.44 9.14 7.26
CA LEU A 153 3.28 10.00 7.04
C LEU A 153 2.05 9.25 7.53
N LEU A 154 1.41 9.80 8.58
CA LEU A 154 0.31 9.17 9.29
C LEU A 154 -0.94 10.04 9.20
N ASP A 155 -2.10 9.42 9.05
CA ASP A 155 -3.36 10.16 9.07
C ASP A 155 -3.82 10.46 10.51
N CYS A 156 -4.99 11.09 10.63
CA CYS A 156 -5.57 11.51 11.91
C CYS A 156 -6.02 10.33 12.80
N GLY A 157 -6.10 9.13 12.29
CA GLY A 157 -6.45 7.92 13.06
C GLY A 157 -5.30 7.34 13.88
N TYR A 158 -4.06 7.62 13.50
CA TYR A 158 -2.88 7.02 14.14
C TYR A 158 -2.36 7.75 15.39
N PRO A 159 -2.45 9.09 15.52
CA PRO A 159 -1.88 9.79 16.65
C PRO A 159 -2.34 9.24 18.00
N ALA A 160 -1.38 8.71 18.75
CA ALA A 160 -1.52 8.29 20.13
C ALA A 160 -0.13 8.37 20.79
N PHE A 161 -0.06 8.71 22.08
CA PHE A 161 1.23 8.86 22.74
C PHE A 161 2.10 7.60 22.63
N TRP A 162 1.52 6.43 22.88
CA TRP A 162 2.25 5.16 22.82
C TRP A 162 2.74 4.82 21.39
N VAL A 163 2.06 5.29 20.33
CA VAL A 163 2.52 5.15 18.95
C VAL A 163 3.79 5.98 18.75
N PHE A 164 3.80 7.23 19.20
CA PHE A 164 4.97 8.09 19.10
C PHE A 164 6.13 7.59 19.95
N ALA A 165 5.86 7.07 21.16
CA ALA A 165 6.86 6.43 22.00
C ALA A 165 7.50 5.20 21.30
N ALA A 166 6.69 4.37 20.62
CA ALA A 166 7.17 3.22 19.86
C ALA A 166 8.05 3.64 18.67
N LEU A 167 7.66 4.69 17.94
CA LEU A 167 8.44 5.25 16.85
C LEU A 167 9.78 5.84 17.35
N GLN A 168 9.73 6.61 18.43
CA GLN A 168 10.92 7.23 19.03
C GLN A 168 11.93 6.19 19.53
N THR A 169 11.46 5.14 20.19
CA THR A 169 12.33 4.05 20.68
C THR A 169 13.13 3.41 19.54
N ARG A 170 12.59 3.42 18.33
CA ARG A 170 13.25 2.89 17.12
C ARG A 170 13.96 3.96 16.28
N LYS A 171 14.05 5.20 16.77
CA LYS A 171 14.64 6.36 16.06
C LYS A 171 13.98 6.58 14.68
N LEU A 172 12.68 6.42 14.62
CA LEU A 172 11.88 6.57 13.42
C LEU A 172 11.17 7.92 13.44
N GLY A 173 11.39 8.75 12.39
CA GLY A 173 10.70 10.03 12.23
C GLY A 173 9.23 9.87 11.85
N TRP A 174 8.40 10.86 12.19
CA TRP A 174 6.99 10.90 11.77
C TRP A 174 6.52 12.33 11.50
N CYS A 175 5.51 12.44 10.64
CA CYS A 175 4.64 13.59 10.46
C CYS A 175 3.20 13.08 10.38
N ALA A 176 2.36 13.50 11.32
CA ALA A 176 0.99 13.06 11.46
C ALA A 176 0.04 14.25 11.49
N ARG A 177 -1.14 14.12 10.87
CA ARG A 177 -2.23 15.05 11.10
C ARG A 177 -2.86 14.76 12.46
N VAL A 178 -3.13 15.80 13.24
CA VAL A 178 -3.80 15.66 14.54
C VAL A 178 -5.13 16.42 14.54
N ALA A 179 -6.12 15.87 15.24
CA ALA A 179 -7.36 16.59 15.48
C ALA A 179 -7.13 17.74 16.46
N LEU A 180 -7.88 18.82 16.31
CA LEU A 180 -7.70 20.07 17.06
C LEU A 180 -7.90 19.91 18.57
N ASP A 181 -8.65 18.90 18.98
CA ASP A 181 -9.06 18.63 20.36
C ASP A 181 -8.34 17.43 21.02
N THR A 182 -7.45 16.75 20.30
CA THR A 182 -6.79 15.51 20.79
C THR A 182 -5.93 15.74 22.04
N TRP A 183 -5.15 16.82 22.08
CA TRP A 183 -4.26 17.16 23.20
C TRP A 183 -4.41 18.62 23.61
N SER A 184 -4.23 18.90 24.92
CA SER A 184 -4.23 20.28 25.42
C SER A 184 -3.23 21.15 24.70
N VAL A 185 -1.99 20.67 24.51
CA VAL A 185 -0.92 21.40 23.80
C VAL A 185 -1.30 21.77 22.35
N VAL A 186 -2.14 20.97 21.68
CA VAL A 186 -2.66 21.30 20.35
C VAL A 186 -3.71 22.40 20.45
N ARG A 187 -4.65 22.31 21.40
CA ARG A 187 -5.66 23.35 21.65
C ARG A 187 -4.99 24.70 21.98
N ASP A 188 -3.99 24.68 22.88
CA ASP A 188 -3.25 25.87 23.29
C ASP A 188 -2.48 26.49 22.11
N PHE A 189 -1.87 25.66 21.27
CA PHE A 189 -1.20 26.09 20.04
C PHE A 189 -2.17 26.79 19.07
N VAL A 190 -3.35 26.21 18.86
CA VAL A 190 -4.38 26.77 17.98
C VAL A 190 -4.96 28.07 18.56
N ALA A 191 -5.26 28.10 19.86
CA ALA A 191 -5.81 29.27 20.57
C ALA A 191 -4.82 30.44 20.57
N ALA A 192 -3.52 30.15 20.66
CA ALA A 192 -2.46 31.17 20.61
C ALA A 192 -2.23 31.73 19.18
N GLY A 193 -2.92 31.22 18.16
CA GLY A 193 -2.77 31.68 16.77
C GLY A 193 -1.40 31.41 16.16
N ARG A 194 -0.62 30.47 16.71
CA ARG A 194 0.74 30.16 16.24
C ARG A 194 0.68 29.33 14.96
N ASP A 195 1.69 29.52 14.10
CA ASP A 195 1.85 28.76 12.86
C ASP A 195 2.88 27.63 12.98
N ASP A 196 3.84 27.78 13.90
CA ASP A 196 4.92 26.83 14.15
C ASP A 196 5.42 26.92 15.59
N ALA A 197 5.41 25.81 16.32
CA ALA A 197 5.94 25.75 17.67
C ALA A 197 6.44 24.35 18.04
N VAL A 198 7.55 24.29 18.78
CA VAL A 198 7.98 23.07 19.46
C VAL A 198 7.28 23.03 20.82
N VAL A 199 6.62 21.93 21.12
CA VAL A 199 5.90 21.67 22.36
C VAL A 199 6.29 20.29 22.90
N THR A 200 5.89 20.03 24.15
CA THR A 200 6.22 18.75 24.79
C THR A 200 4.94 17.98 25.07
N LEU A 201 4.84 16.77 24.54
CA LEU A 201 3.78 15.84 24.90
C LEU A 201 4.15 15.13 26.22
N ILE A 202 3.29 15.26 27.21
CA ILE A 202 3.43 14.58 28.51
C ILE A 202 2.31 13.55 28.61
N PRO A 203 2.62 12.26 28.82
CA PRO A 203 1.60 11.24 28.96
C PRO A 203 0.96 11.29 30.36
N HIS A 204 -0.35 11.20 30.43
CA HIS A 204 -1.12 11.11 31.67
C HIS A 204 -2.10 9.92 31.61
N GLY A 205 -2.49 9.38 32.76
CA GLY A 205 -3.55 8.41 32.90
C GLY A 205 -3.45 7.23 31.90
N GLU A 206 -4.44 7.13 31.02
CA GLU A 206 -4.55 6.05 30.02
C GLU A 206 -3.35 5.99 29.07
N ALA A 207 -2.76 7.12 28.69
CA ALA A 207 -1.58 7.14 27.83
C ALA A 207 -0.37 6.47 28.50
N GLN A 208 -0.14 6.72 29.79
CA GLN A 208 0.89 6.04 30.56
C GLN A 208 0.59 4.55 30.71
N ALA A 209 -0.65 4.18 31.02
CA ALA A 209 -1.05 2.77 31.12
C ALA A 209 -0.85 2.03 29.79
N ALA A 210 -1.21 2.67 28.67
CA ALA A 210 -1.01 2.12 27.33
C ALA A 210 0.47 1.94 26.96
N CYS A 211 1.37 2.82 27.40
CA CYS A 211 2.81 2.64 27.25
C CYS A 211 3.34 1.50 28.12
N ARG A 212 3.00 1.49 29.40
CA ARG A 212 3.47 0.45 30.34
C ARG A 212 3.05 -0.95 29.88
N SER A 213 1.79 -1.14 29.46
CA SER A 213 1.29 -2.43 28.97
C SER A 213 2.01 -2.94 27.71
N ARG A 214 2.74 -2.07 27.01
CA ARG A 214 3.51 -2.37 25.80
C ARG A 214 5.03 -2.33 26.00
N GLY A 215 5.49 -2.14 27.24
CA GLY A 215 6.92 -2.00 27.55
C GLY A 215 7.56 -0.74 26.93
N LEU A 216 6.77 0.32 26.71
CA LEU A 216 7.22 1.55 26.10
C LEU A 216 7.55 2.64 27.15
N PRO A 217 8.47 3.56 26.84
CA PRO A 217 8.78 4.69 27.74
C PRO A 217 7.56 5.59 27.98
N THR A 218 7.48 6.14 29.18
CA THR A 218 6.51 7.19 29.55
C THR A 218 7.16 8.56 29.70
N THR A 219 8.36 8.75 29.16
CA THR A 219 9.06 10.02 29.15
C THR A 219 8.38 11.00 28.20
N ALA A 220 8.43 12.27 28.55
CA ALA A 220 7.88 13.33 27.69
C ALA A 220 8.56 13.35 26.31
N ILE A 221 7.78 13.63 25.26
CA ILE A 221 8.23 13.63 23.87
C ILE A 221 8.17 15.05 23.32
N PRO A 222 9.30 15.67 22.93
CA PRO A 222 9.27 16.92 22.20
C PRO A 222 8.72 16.67 20.78
N VAL A 223 7.79 17.52 20.35
CA VAL A 223 7.18 17.49 19.02
C VAL A 223 7.04 18.90 18.49
N ARG A 224 7.00 19.03 17.18
CA ARG A 224 6.75 20.30 16.51
C ARG A 224 5.34 20.29 15.93
N LEU A 225 4.58 21.35 16.20
CA LEU A 225 3.25 21.61 15.65
C LEU A 225 3.36 22.63 14.54
N ILE A 226 2.72 22.35 13.41
CA ILE A 226 2.73 23.21 12.22
C ILE A 226 1.29 23.39 11.77
N ARG A 227 0.87 24.65 11.59
CA ARG A 227 -0.41 25.01 11.01
C ARG A 227 -0.31 25.00 9.50
N VAL A 228 -1.21 24.27 8.85
CA VAL A 228 -1.35 24.25 7.39
C VAL A 228 -2.73 24.80 7.03
N LEU A 229 -2.75 25.85 6.22
CA LEU A 229 -3.97 26.37 5.63
C LEU A 229 -4.19 25.75 4.26
N LEU A 230 -5.26 24.97 4.11
CA LEU A 230 -5.63 24.37 2.83
C LEU A 230 -6.27 25.40 1.90
N PRO A 231 -6.24 25.19 0.57
CA PRO A 231 -6.91 26.07 -0.39
C PRO A 231 -8.44 26.23 -0.16
N SER A 232 -9.04 25.30 0.56
CA SER A 232 -10.45 25.36 1.00
C SER A 232 -10.70 26.32 2.16
N GLY A 233 -9.67 26.93 2.76
CA GLY A 233 -9.75 27.70 4.00
C GLY A 233 -9.75 26.83 5.28
N THR A 234 -9.69 25.51 5.15
CA THR A 234 -9.63 24.60 6.29
C THR A 234 -8.23 24.59 6.90
N VAL A 235 -8.15 24.71 8.23
CA VAL A 235 -6.88 24.58 8.97
C VAL A 235 -6.65 23.13 9.34
N GLU A 236 -5.48 22.61 9.03
CA GLU A 236 -4.96 21.33 9.52
C GLU A 236 -3.76 21.56 10.42
N ILE A 237 -3.62 20.77 11.47
CA ILE A 237 -2.43 20.78 12.33
C ILE A 237 -1.64 19.50 12.07
N LEU A 238 -0.39 19.69 11.70
CA LEU A 238 0.59 18.62 11.58
C LEU A 238 1.45 18.57 12.84
N MET A 239 1.66 17.39 13.37
CA MET A 239 2.57 17.10 14.46
C MET A 239 3.72 16.26 13.94
N THR A 240 4.95 16.66 14.22
CA THR A 240 6.12 15.97 13.69
C THR A 240 7.25 15.84 14.71
N SER A 241 8.08 14.82 14.53
CA SER A 241 9.34 14.62 15.26
C SER A 241 10.52 15.42 14.68
N LEU A 242 10.33 16.10 13.53
CA LEU A 242 11.35 16.93 12.89
C LEU A 242 11.35 18.31 13.54
N LEU A 243 12.21 18.49 14.52
CA LEU A 243 12.23 19.70 15.36
C LEU A 243 13.05 20.84 14.77
N ASP A 244 14.07 20.52 13.96
CA ASP A 244 14.93 21.48 13.31
C ASP A 244 14.18 22.27 12.24
N ARG A 245 14.18 23.60 12.35
CA ARG A 245 13.48 24.50 11.45
C ARG A 245 14.29 24.87 10.21
N ASP A 246 15.60 24.86 10.33
CA ASP A 246 16.51 25.21 9.24
C ASP A 246 16.57 24.07 8.23
N ASP A 247 16.69 22.83 8.70
CA ASP A 247 16.64 21.64 7.86
C ASP A 247 15.22 21.38 7.30
N HIS A 248 14.19 21.69 8.08
CA HIS A 248 12.79 21.40 7.77
C HIS A 248 11.88 22.62 7.97
N PRO A 249 11.91 23.62 7.07
CA PRO A 249 11.07 24.82 7.19
C PRO A 249 9.58 24.49 7.10
N ALA A 250 8.74 25.27 7.81
CA ALA A 250 7.32 24.98 7.99
C ALA A 250 6.54 24.84 6.66
N GLU A 251 6.88 25.67 5.67
CA GLU A 251 6.27 25.66 4.35
C GLU A 251 6.49 24.36 3.56
N ALA A 252 7.52 23.57 3.93
CA ALA A 252 7.78 22.28 3.29
C ALA A 252 6.79 21.17 3.72
N PHE A 253 6.05 21.37 4.84
CA PHE A 253 5.21 20.31 5.40
C PHE A 253 3.87 20.14 4.70
N ALA A 254 3.27 21.18 4.15
CA ALA A 254 2.03 21.05 3.38
C ALA A 254 2.22 20.18 2.12
N PRO A 255 3.23 20.44 1.26
CA PRO A 255 3.55 19.53 0.15
C PRO A 255 3.96 18.13 0.60
N LEU A 256 4.74 18.01 1.68
CA LEU A 256 5.14 16.73 2.25
C LEU A 256 3.91 15.88 2.64
N TYR A 257 3.02 16.47 3.45
CA TYR A 257 1.86 15.74 3.94
C TYR A 257 0.88 15.38 2.83
N HIS A 258 0.82 16.19 1.77
CA HIS A 258 0.03 15.87 0.57
C HIS A 258 0.49 14.55 -0.08
N LEU A 259 1.76 14.17 -0.01
CA LEU A 259 2.25 12.90 -0.55
C LEU A 259 1.62 11.67 0.13
N ARG A 260 1.06 11.80 1.33
CA ARG A 260 0.30 10.73 1.98
C ARG A 260 -0.87 10.23 1.13
N TRP A 261 -1.49 11.10 0.33
CA TRP A 261 -2.60 10.74 -0.56
C TRP A 261 -2.22 9.70 -1.61
N ALA A 262 -0.93 9.55 -1.92
CA ALA A 262 -0.47 8.50 -2.82
C ALA A 262 -0.80 7.09 -2.29
N GLN A 263 -0.89 6.91 -0.96
CA GLN A 263 -1.34 5.66 -0.35
C GLN A 263 -2.82 5.37 -0.64
N GLU A 264 -3.69 6.38 -0.60
CA GLU A 264 -5.11 6.22 -0.97
C GLU A 264 -5.26 5.83 -2.44
N GLU A 265 -4.47 6.44 -3.34
CA GLU A 265 -4.43 6.08 -4.76
C GLU A 265 -3.85 4.67 -4.98
N ASN A 266 -2.84 4.27 -4.19
CA ASN A 266 -2.33 2.90 -4.21
C ASN A 266 -3.42 1.89 -3.80
N TYR A 267 -4.23 2.16 -2.78
CA TYR A 267 -5.36 1.30 -2.42
C TYR A 267 -6.44 1.24 -3.51
N LYS A 268 -6.74 2.35 -4.17
CA LYS A 268 -7.66 2.35 -5.33
C LYS A 268 -7.10 1.49 -6.46
N CYS A 269 -5.82 1.61 -6.76
CA CYS A 269 -5.15 0.76 -7.74
C CYS A 269 -5.25 -0.72 -7.35
N PHE A 270 -4.92 -1.05 -6.11
CA PHE A 270 -4.92 -2.41 -5.58
C PHE A 270 -6.32 -3.06 -5.59
N LYS A 271 -7.37 -2.28 -5.23
CA LYS A 271 -8.75 -2.76 -5.23
C LYS A 271 -9.36 -2.80 -6.63
N CYS A 272 -9.20 -1.74 -7.42
CA CYS A 272 -9.95 -1.58 -8.67
C CYS A 272 -9.20 -2.07 -9.91
N ARG A 273 -7.85 -1.99 -9.95
CA ARG A 273 -7.06 -2.38 -11.13
C ARG A 273 -6.47 -3.78 -10.99
N VAL A 274 -5.87 -4.06 -9.83
CA VAL A 274 -5.36 -5.40 -9.49
C VAL A 274 -6.52 -6.34 -9.14
N GLU A 275 -7.67 -5.78 -8.73
CA GLU A 275 -8.85 -6.52 -8.29
C GLU A 275 -8.49 -7.51 -7.17
N VAL A 276 -7.89 -6.98 -6.09
CA VAL A 276 -7.42 -7.82 -4.98
C VAL A 276 -8.52 -8.70 -4.39
N GLU A 277 -9.76 -8.21 -4.38
CA GLU A 277 -10.93 -8.94 -3.86
C GLU A 277 -11.43 -10.05 -4.79
N ASN A 278 -10.84 -10.21 -5.96
CA ASN A 278 -11.07 -11.32 -6.84
C ASN A 278 -10.22 -12.54 -6.41
N TRP A 279 -10.70 -13.28 -5.41
CA TRP A 279 -9.97 -14.38 -4.76
C TRP A 279 -10.00 -15.66 -5.61
N SER A 280 -8.85 -16.35 -5.72
CA SER A 280 -8.76 -17.63 -6.44
C SER A 280 -9.16 -18.84 -5.57
N GLY A 281 -9.34 -18.62 -4.28
CA GLY A 281 -9.77 -19.63 -3.30
C GLY A 281 -10.52 -19.00 -2.14
N LYS A 282 -11.08 -19.84 -1.26
CA LYS A 282 -11.99 -19.42 -0.18
C LYS A 282 -11.44 -19.68 1.22
N SER A 283 -10.29 -20.38 1.35
CA SER A 283 -9.67 -20.64 2.64
C SER A 283 -8.77 -19.47 3.07
N SER A 284 -8.53 -19.36 4.37
CA SER A 284 -7.63 -18.36 4.95
C SER A 284 -6.24 -18.42 4.32
N LEU A 285 -5.71 -19.62 4.09
CA LEU A 285 -4.44 -19.84 3.42
C LEU A 285 -4.43 -19.26 2.00
N THR A 286 -5.46 -19.58 1.20
CA THR A 286 -5.53 -19.13 -0.20
C THR A 286 -5.73 -17.62 -0.33
N ILE A 287 -6.48 -17.01 0.59
CA ILE A 287 -6.68 -15.56 0.68
C ILE A 287 -5.32 -14.87 0.95
N ARG A 288 -4.55 -15.36 1.92
CA ARG A 288 -3.22 -14.80 2.24
C ARG A 288 -2.23 -14.96 1.08
N GLN A 289 -2.25 -16.11 0.39
CA GLN A 289 -1.41 -16.33 -0.79
C GLN A 289 -1.77 -15.35 -1.92
N ASP A 290 -3.05 -15.19 -2.24
CA ASP A 290 -3.53 -14.26 -3.28
C ASP A 290 -3.18 -12.81 -2.93
N PHE A 291 -3.36 -12.41 -1.68
CA PHE A 291 -3.04 -11.06 -1.20
C PHE A 291 -1.56 -10.73 -1.42
N HIS A 292 -0.65 -11.55 -0.90
CA HIS A 292 0.78 -11.29 -1.00
C HIS A 292 1.33 -11.48 -2.42
N ALA A 293 0.79 -12.41 -3.20
CA ALA A 293 1.12 -12.56 -4.61
C ALA A 293 0.77 -11.29 -5.42
N LYS A 294 -0.41 -10.72 -5.17
CA LYS A 294 -0.86 -9.48 -5.83
C LYS A 294 -0.05 -8.25 -5.39
N VAL A 295 0.37 -8.18 -4.11
CA VAL A 295 1.31 -7.14 -3.63
C VAL A 295 2.62 -7.22 -4.40
N PHE A 296 3.23 -8.40 -4.48
CA PHE A 296 4.48 -8.59 -5.24
C PHE A 296 4.32 -8.22 -6.72
N THR A 297 3.26 -8.70 -7.38
CA THR A 297 3.04 -8.41 -8.81
C THR A 297 2.82 -6.93 -9.07
N LEU A 298 2.11 -6.22 -8.17
CA LEU A 298 1.95 -4.76 -8.27
C LEU A 298 3.31 -4.05 -8.16
N ASN A 299 4.14 -4.43 -7.19
CA ASN A 299 5.48 -3.86 -7.03
C ASN A 299 6.39 -4.16 -8.22
N LEU A 300 6.38 -5.40 -8.72
CA LEU A 300 7.16 -5.75 -9.91
C LEU A 300 6.72 -4.92 -11.12
N THR A 301 5.40 -4.72 -11.30
CA THR A 301 4.87 -3.84 -12.35
C THR A 301 5.32 -2.39 -12.13
N ALA A 302 5.29 -1.89 -10.89
CA ALA A 302 5.74 -0.54 -10.56
C ALA A 302 7.23 -0.32 -10.90
N VAL A 303 8.09 -1.30 -10.58
CA VAL A 303 9.52 -1.26 -10.95
C VAL A 303 9.70 -1.16 -12.46
N LEU A 304 9.01 -2.00 -13.23
CA LEU A 304 9.13 -2.00 -14.70
C LEU A 304 8.54 -0.73 -15.33
N THR A 305 7.40 -0.24 -14.83
CA THR A 305 6.81 1.03 -15.32
C THR A 305 7.71 2.21 -15.01
N ARG A 306 8.48 2.18 -13.93
CA ARG A 306 9.41 3.25 -13.61
C ARG A 306 10.59 3.30 -14.56
N THR A 307 11.08 2.15 -15.01
CA THR A 307 12.10 2.08 -16.08
C THR A 307 11.54 2.64 -17.38
N ALA A 308 10.31 2.29 -17.75
CA ALA A 308 9.64 2.86 -18.93
C ALA A 308 9.39 4.37 -18.79
N GLN A 309 9.10 4.87 -17.58
CA GLN A 309 8.86 6.29 -17.32
C GLN A 309 10.07 7.16 -17.64
N GLN A 310 11.29 6.67 -17.45
CA GLN A 310 12.50 7.42 -17.84
C GLN A 310 12.52 7.67 -19.35
N GLN A 311 12.17 6.69 -20.17
CA GLN A 311 12.05 6.87 -21.63
C GLN A 311 10.92 7.84 -21.98
N VAL A 312 9.79 7.78 -21.28
CA VAL A 312 8.65 8.70 -21.48
C VAL A 312 9.06 10.15 -21.15
N ASP A 313 9.76 10.37 -20.03
CA ASP A 313 10.21 11.69 -19.60
C ASP A 313 11.19 12.32 -20.62
N GLU A 314 12.03 11.51 -21.25
CA GLU A 314 12.95 11.95 -22.30
C GLU A 314 12.22 12.31 -23.58
N HIS A 315 11.30 11.47 -24.06
CA HIS A 315 10.58 11.67 -25.31
C HIS A 315 9.57 12.82 -25.25
N HIS A 316 8.98 13.08 -24.09
CA HIS A 316 7.92 14.07 -23.88
C HIS A 316 8.38 15.32 -23.12
N ARG A 317 9.68 15.59 -23.08
CA ARG A 317 10.28 16.70 -22.31
C ARG A 317 9.73 18.08 -22.65
N GLY A 318 9.20 18.28 -23.88
CA GLY A 318 8.64 19.54 -24.36
C GLY A 318 7.12 19.63 -24.37
N ASP A 319 6.42 18.58 -23.92
CA ASP A 319 4.97 18.55 -23.93
C ASP A 319 4.35 19.54 -22.94
N SER A 320 3.16 20.07 -23.28
CA SER A 320 2.42 21.00 -22.39
C SER A 320 2.02 20.40 -21.04
N HIS A 321 1.91 19.08 -20.98
CA HIS A 321 1.63 18.32 -19.76
C HIS A 321 2.57 17.14 -19.64
N PRO A 322 3.14 16.88 -18.45
CA PRO A 322 3.89 15.66 -18.19
C PRO A 322 3.07 14.43 -18.57
N LYS A 323 3.74 13.42 -19.11
CA LYS A 323 3.13 12.13 -19.41
C LYS A 323 3.54 11.11 -18.37
N GLN A 324 2.64 10.20 -18.05
CA GLN A 324 2.94 9.05 -17.21
C GLN A 324 2.53 7.75 -17.88
N VAL A 325 3.26 6.67 -17.59
CA VAL A 325 2.90 5.33 -18.05
C VAL A 325 1.52 4.96 -17.51
N ASN A 326 0.65 4.44 -18.37
CA ASN A 326 -0.66 3.96 -17.97
C ASN A 326 -0.54 2.65 -17.20
N LEU A 327 -0.63 2.72 -15.86
CA LEU A 327 -0.45 1.56 -14.98
C LEU A 327 -1.52 0.47 -15.22
N THR A 328 -2.75 0.83 -15.62
CA THR A 328 -3.79 -0.16 -15.93
C THR A 328 -3.39 -1.01 -17.13
N HIS A 329 -2.90 -0.36 -18.18
CA HIS A 329 -2.40 -1.06 -19.37
C HIS A 329 -1.17 -1.91 -19.03
N ALA A 330 -0.24 -1.38 -18.22
CA ALA A 330 0.93 -2.12 -17.77
C ALA A 330 0.54 -3.41 -17.02
N LEU A 331 -0.41 -3.35 -16.08
CA LEU A 331 -0.92 -4.52 -15.36
C LEU A 331 -1.58 -5.54 -16.32
N CYS A 332 -2.31 -5.08 -17.32
CA CYS A 332 -2.88 -5.97 -18.34
C CYS A 332 -1.79 -6.65 -19.18
N ALA A 333 -0.76 -5.91 -19.60
CA ALA A 333 0.35 -6.44 -20.37
C ALA A 333 1.25 -7.39 -19.55
N MET A 334 1.32 -7.21 -18.24
CA MET A 334 2.01 -8.15 -17.33
C MET A 334 1.36 -9.53 -17.32
N LYS A 335 0.02 -9.62 -17.44
CA LYS A 335 -0.67 -10.91 -17.45
C LYS A 335 -0.22 -11.75 -18.66
N GLY A 336 0.16 -12.97 -18.43
CA GLY A 336 0.74 -13.87 -19.44
C GLY A 336 2.20 -13.58 -19.81
N THR A 337 2.60 -12.33 -19.91
CA THR A 337 4.01 -11.96 -20.17
C THR A 337 4.90 -12.30 -18.97
N LEU A 338 4.40 -12.08 -17.74
CA LEU A 338 5.14 -12.44 -16.53
C LEU A 338 5.50 -13.93 -16.48
N VAL A 339 4.59 -14.80 -16.93
CA VAL A 339 4.85 -16.25 -17.01
C VAL A 339 6.06 -16.51 -17.91
N ARG A 340 6.09 -15.91 -19.09
CA ARG A 340 7.21 -16.05 -20.04
C ARG A 340 8.52 -15.47 -19.51
N LEU A 341 8.45 -14.29 -18.84
CA LEU A 341 9.62 -13.65 -18.24
C LEU A 341 10.29 -14.52 -17.17
N LEU A 342 9.47 -15.20 -16.34
CA LEU A 342 9.97 -16.00 -15.22
C LEU A 342 10.31 -17.46 -15.59
N THR A 343 9.99 -17.91 -16.81
CA THR A 343 10.19 -19.31 -17.23
C THR A 343 11.14 -19.47 -18.41
N ARG A 344 11.49 -18.40 -19.13
CA ARG A 344 12.48 -18.45 -20.20
C ARG A 344 13.90 -18.41 -19.65
N SER A 345 14.80 -19.10 -20.34
CA SER A 345 16.26 -19.06 -20.06
C SER A 345 16.87 -17.70 -20.39
N ASP A 346 16.39 -17.03 -21.43
CA ASP A 346 16.79 -15.67 -21.80
C ASP A 346 15.56 -14.75 -21.92
N PRO A 347 15.24 -13.99 -20.85
CA PRO A 347 14.08 -13.09 -20.83
C PRO A 347 14.38 -11.66 -21.29
N LEU A 348 15.66 -11.29 -21.59
CA LEU A 348 16.06 -9.88 -21.76
C LEU A 348 15.34 -9.19 -22.91
N ASP A 349 15.20 -9.81 -24.07
CA ASP A 349 14.51 -9.20 -25.21
C ASP A 349 13.01 -9.06 -24.94
N LEU A 350 12.41 -10.03 -24.26
CA LEU A 350 11.01 -9.93 -23.84
C LEU A 350 10.81 -8.81 -22.80
N LEU A 351 11.75 -8.64 -21.89
CA LEU A 351 11.74 -7.57 -20.91
C LEU A 351 11.82 -6.19 -21.58
N ARG A 352 12.75 -6.02 -22.53
CA ARG A 352 12.89 -4.79 -23.32
C ARG A 352 11.61 -4.48 -24.09
N ALA A 353 11.06 -5.45 -24.81
CA ALA A 353 9.81 -5.31 -25.53
C ALA A 353 8.64 -4.92 -24.61
N LEU A 354 8.56 -5.46 -23.39
CA LEU A 354 7.54 -5.11 -22.41
C LEU A 354 7.70 -3.65 -21.93
N ILE A 355 8.92 -3.22 -21.65
CA ILE A 355 9.23 -1.83 -21.26
C ILE A 355 8.83 -0.86 -22.39
N ASP A 356 9.13 -1.20 -23.65
CA ASP A 356 8.74 -0.41 -24.82
C ASP A 356 7.21 -0.31 -24.97
N VAL A 357 6.47 -1.39 -24.71
CA VAL A 357 5.00 -1.37 -24.68
C VAL A 357 4.49 -0.40 -23.61
N PHE A 358 5.11 -0.41 -22.43
CA PHE A 358 4.74 0.52 -21.35
C PHE A 358 5.03 1.97 -21.75
N ALA A 359 6.21 2.24 -22.32
CA ALA A 359 6.61 3.60 -22.74
C ALA A 359 5.72 4.18 -23.84
N ARG A 360 5.16 3.35 -24.72
CA ARG A 360 4.23 3.78 -25.78
C ARG A 360 2.80 4.04 -25.28
N THR A 361 2.44 3.51 -24.09
CA THR A 361 1.09 3.64 -23.55
C THR A 361 1.09 4.61 -22.38
N VAL A 362 0.89 5.88 -22.69
CA VAL A 362 0.97 6.98 -21.73
C VAL A 362 -0.34 7.75 -21.58
N GLU A 363 -0.49 8.42 -20.45
CA GLU A 363 -1.59 9.33 -20.18
C GLU A 363 -1.06 10.69 -19.69
N PRO A 364 -1.72 11.84 -20.02
CA PRO A 364 -1.29 13.13 -19.54
C PRO A 364 -1.59 13.31 -18.05
N VAL A 365 -0.60 13.76 -17.29
CA VAL A 365 -0.80 14.20 -15.90
C VAL A 365 -1.41 15.60 -15.92
N ARG A 366 -2.70 15.71 -15.58
CA ARG A 366 -3.41 16.99 -15.53
C ARG A 366 -3.42 17.48 -14.08
N PRO A 367 -2.64 18.52 -13.72
CA PRO A 367 -2.66 19.08 -12.39
C PRO A 367 -4.03 19.69 -12.07
N ARG A 368 -4.42 19.68 -10.81
CA ARG A 368 -5.65 20.32 -10.29
C ARG A 368 -6.97 19.70 -10.78
N ARG A 369 -6.98 18.44 -11.22
CA ARG A 369 -8.23 17.76 -11.56
C ARG A 369 -8.94 17.34 -10.27
N LEU A 370 -9.94 18.10 -9.86
CA LEU A 370 -10.77 17.80 -8.69
C LEU A 370 -12.03 17.04 -9.16
N TYR A 371 -12.29 15.89 -8.55
CA TYR A 371 -13.56 15.18 -8.70
C TYR A 371 -14.34 15.31 -7.39
N PRO A 372 -15.59 15.84 -7.41
CA PRO A 372 -16.41 15.84 -6.20
C PRO A 372 -16.63 14.40 -5.73
N ARG A 373 -16.41 14.15 -4.44
CA ARG A 373 -16.73 12.86 -3.82
C ARG A 373 -18.23 12.60 -3.96
N ARG A 374 -18.61 11.60 -4.74
CA ARG A 374 -19.97 11.06 -4.68
C ARG A 374 -20.11 10.28 -3.38
N LYS A 375 -20.92 10.80 -2.45
CA LYS A 375 -21.37 10.05 -1.28
C LYS A 375 -22.37 8.99 -1.79
N GLY A 376 -21.90 7.82 -2.14
CA GLY A 376 -22.73 6.65 -2.44
C GLY A 376 -22.66 5.67 -1.28
N LEU A 377 -23.76 5.01 -0.97
CA LEU A 377 -23.76 3.83 -0.10
C LEU A 377 -22.83 2.80 -0.73
N HIS A 378 -21.74 2.45 -0.06
CA HIS A 378 -20.86 1.37 -0.49
C HIS A 378 -21.58 0.04 -0.21
N GLY A 379 -22.31 -0.47 -1.22
CA GLY A 379 -22.73 -1.85 -1.21
C GLY A 379 -21.50 -2.74 -1.38
N TYR A 380 -21.23 -3.60 -0.42
CA TYR A 380 -20.19 -4.63 -0.55
C TYR A 380 -20.71 -5.72 -1.50
N HIS A 381 -20.50 -5.55 -2.80
CA HIS A 381 -20.79 -6.59 -3.78
C HIS A 381 -19.56 -7.48 -3.93
N MET A 382 -19.72 -8.76 -3.59
CA MET A 382 -18.72 -9.76 -3.91
C MET A 382 -18.78 -10.07 -5.42
N ALA A 383 -17.74 -9.68 -6.14
CA ALA A 383 -17.58 -10.14 -7.52
C ALA A 383 -17.23 -11.63 -7.49
N TYR A 384 -18.21 -12.52 -7.62
CA TYR A 384 -17.95 -13.90 -7.96
C TYR A 384 -17.32 -13.93 -9.36
N LYS A 385 -16.25 -14.71 -9.53
CA LYS A 385 -15.61 -14.87 -10.85
C LYS A 385 -16.64 -15.41 -11.84
N PRO A 386 -17.04 -14.64 -12.86
CA PRO A 386 -17.98 -15.13 -13.83
C PRO A 386 -17.42 -16.36 -14.54
N CYS A 387 -18.25 -17.36 -14.78
CA CYS A 387 -17.94 -18.54 -15.59
C CYS A 387 -17.98 -18.23 -17.10
N SER A 388 -17.50 -17.06 -17.51
CA SER A 388 -17.46 -16.67 -18.92
C SER A 388 -16.15 -17.04 -19.60
#